data_aa9dd1b7ad60e44b49aa0ae5659fb8d3
#
_entry.id   aa9dd1b7ad60e44b49aa0ae5659fb8d3
#
_cell.length_a   1.000
_cell.length_b   1.000
_cell.length_c   1.000
_cell.angle_alpha   90.00
_cell.angle_beta   90.00
_cell.angle_gamma   90.00
#
_symmetry.space_group_name_H-M   'P 1'
#
loop_
_entity.id
_entity.type
_entity.pdbx_description
1 polymer ?
#
loop_
_entity_poly.entity_id
_entity_poly.type
_entity_poly.pdbx_seq_one_letter_code
_entity_poly.pdbx_strand_id
1 'polypeptide(L)'
;LQVKSSAADRWFDALNYTFLTVLMLVVLYPLYVIVISSISDPNSVNAGHVWLLPKGLTFEGYERIFQDERIWRGYRNSLIYTALGTSINVVLTITAGYALSRNLVGRNVFMFLIVFTMFFSGGLIPSYLLIKELGMYNSIWSQVIPTAVGAWNVIITRTFFQTTIPDELYEASEIDGCSDVVFFWKIALPLSMPIIAVMVLFSAVGHWNSYFQALIYLQDEALQPLQIVLREILIVNETQENMLTVGQDDSEMLRIVDVMKYGIIIVASLPVLMIYPFLQRYFVKGVMIGSIKG
;
A
#
# COMPACT_ATOMS: atom_id res chain seq x y z
N LEU A 1 15.52 -8.72 -39.13
CA LEU A 1 15.42 -7.48 -39.93
C LEU A 1 15.38 -6.31 -38.94
N GLN A 2 16.52 -5.59 -38.74
CA GLN A 2 16.54 -4.31 -38.04
C GLN A 2 15.90 -3.27 -38.98
N VAL A 3 14.68 -2.86 -38.67
CA VAL A 3 14.04 -1.74 -39.34
C VAL A 3 14.85 -0.47 -38.99
N LYS A 4 15.48 0.15 -40.01
CA LYS A 4 16.16 1.43 -39.83
C LYS A 4 15.12 2.48 -39.45
N SER A 5 15.28 3.07 -38.27
CA SER A 5 14.44 4.16 -37.81
C SER A 5 14.51 5.36 -38.75
N SER A 6 13.37 5.87 -39.18
CA SER A 6 13.29 7.06 -40.03
C SER A 6 13.71 8.33 -39.24
N ALA A 7 13.93 9.44 -39.91
CA ALA A 7 14.19 10.71 -39.24
C ALA A 7 12.99 11.16 -38.37
N ALA A 8 11.76 10.87 -38.84
CA ALA A 8 10.54 11.14 -38.09
C ALA A 8 10.46 10.30 -36.79
N ASP A 9 10.83 9.01 -36.86
CA ASP A 9 10.85 8.16 -35.67
C ASP A 9 11.84 8.67 -34.61
N ARG A 10 13.01 9.11 -35.04
CA ARG A 10 14.01 9.70 -34.12
C ARG A 10 13.55 10.99 -33.47
N TRP A 11 12.83 11.85 -34.20
CA TRP A 11 12.23 13.06 -33.65
C TRP A 11 11.10 12.73 -32.67
N PHE A 12 10.25 11.76 -32.98
CA PHE A 12 9.21 11.28 -32.09
C PHE A 12 9.81 10.70 -30.80
N ASP A 13 10.82 9.86 -30.91
CA ASP A 13 11.50 9.28 -29.75
C ASP A 13 12.15 10.37 -28.88
N ALA A 14 12.84 11.33 -29.49
CA ALA A 14 13.46 12.44 -28.76
C ALA A 14 12.41 13.28 -28.00
N LEU A 15 11.29 13.61 -28.63
CA LEU A 15 10.18 14.33 -28.00
C LEU A 15 9.58 13.53 -26.86
N ASN A 16 9.31 12.24 -27.08
CA ASN A 16 8.74 11.34 -26.10
C ASN A 16 9.66 11.18 -24.87
N TYR A 17 10.96 10.92 -25.10
CA TYR A 17 11.93 10.83 -23.99
C TYR A 17 12.08 12.14 -23.24
N THR A 18 12.08 13.29 -23.94
CA THR A 18 12.14 14.60 -23.29
C THR A 18 10.91 14.83 -22.44
N PHE A 19 9.72 14.56 -22.97
CA PHE A 19 8.45 14.70 -22.24
C PHE A 19 8.42 13.80 -20.99
N LEU A 20 8.77 12.53 -21.13
CA LEU A 20 8.80 11.57 -20.02
C LEU A 20 9.86 11.96 -18.97
N THR A 21 11.01 12.47 -19.41
CA THR A 21 12.07 12.93 -18.49
C THR A 21 11.61 14.15 -17.69
N VAL A 22 10.99 15.12 -18.35
CA VAL A 22 10.43 16.31 -17.67
C VAL A 22 9.35 15.90 -16.69
N LEU A 23 8.43 15.02 -17.09
CA LEU A 23 7.38 14.50 -16.21
C LEU A 23 7.99 13.78 -14.99
N MET A 24 9.00 12.95 -15.21
CA MET A 24 9.72 12.26 -14.12
C MET A 24 10.37 13.26 -13.15
N LEU A 25 11.04 14.29 -13.66
CA LEU A 25 11.67 15.32 -12.81
C LEU A 25 10.64 16.11 -12.00
N VAL A 26 9.50 16.46 -12.59
CA VAL A 26 8.40 17.16 -11.90
C VAL A 26 7.84 16.31 -10.75
N VAL A 27 7.69 15.00 -10.96
CA VAL A 27 7.18 14.08 -9.93
C VAL A 27 8.23 13.79 -8.86
N LEU A 28 9.50 13.67 -9.23
CA LEU A 28 10.59 13.39 -8.29
C LEU A 28 10.99 14.60 -7.45
N TYR A 29 10.80 15.82 -7.96
CA TYR A 29 11.24 17.03 -7.28
C TYR A 29 10.62 17.20 -5.88
N PRO A 30 9.31 17.06 -5.64
CA PRO A 30 8.74 17.13 -4.29
C PRO A 30 9.31 16.07 -3.35
N LEU A 31 9.56 14.85 -3.84
CA LEU A 31 10.16 13.78 -3.04
C LEU A 31 11.61 14.11 -2.68
N TYR A 32 12.35 14.66 -3.63
CA TYR A 32 13.70 15.14 -3.39
C TYR A 32 13.74 16.25 -2.33
N VAL A 33 12.80 17.22 -2.41
CA VAL A 33 12.68 18.30 -1.42
C VAL A 33 12.43 17.72 -0.02
N ILE A 34 11.56 16.71 0.13
CA ILE A 34 11.34 16.04 1.42
C ILE A 34 12.66 15.47 1.97
N VAL A 35 13.46 14.81 1.11
CA VAL A 35 14.74 14.22 1.53
C VAL A 35 15.74 15.28 1.98
N ILE A 36 15.93 16.35 1.21
CA ILE A 36 16.88 17.41 1.60
C ILE A 36 16.40 18.22 2.81
N SER A 37 15.06 18.41 2.95
CA SER A 37 14.48 19.08 4.11
C SER A 37 14.64 18.28 5.39
N SER A 38 14.61 16.94 5.32
CA SER A 38 14.75 16.08 6.51
C SER A 38 16.15 16.14 7.17
N ILE A 39 17.15 16.64 6.44
CA ILE A 39 18.54 16.82 6.92
C ILE A 39 18.95 18.30 6.96
N SER A 40 18.02 19.23 6.81
CA SER A 40 18.25 20.66 6.82
C SER A 40 17.78 21.31 8.12
N ASP A 41 18.36 22.46 8.47
CA ASP A 41 17.85 23.27 9.59
C ASP A 41 16.39 23.67 9.36
N PRO A 42 15.47 23.45 10.31
CA PRO A 42 14.05 23.72 10.18
C PRO A 42 13.74 25.17 9.86
N ASN A 43 14.46 26.13 10.45
CA ASN A 43 14.25 27.54 10.18
C ASN A 43 14.55 27.87 8.71
N SER A 44 15.58 27.24 8.12
CA SER A 44 15.94 27.40 6.71
C SER A 44 14.89 26.77 5.77
N VAL A 45 14.28 25.65 6.21
CA VAL A 45 13.19 24.98 5.47
C VAL A 45 11.92 25.85 5.50
N ASN A 46 11.50 26.31 6.67
CA ASN A 46 10.31 27.16 6.85
C ASN A 46 10.44 28.51 6.16
N ALA A 47 11.66 29.07 6.11
CA ALA A 47 11.96 30.27 5.35
C ALA A 47 11.98 30.06 3.81
N GLY A 48 11.77 28.82 3.34
CA GLY A 48 11.78 28.50 1.91
C GLY A 48 13.18 28.59 1.26
N HIS A 49 14.25 28.48 2.05
CA HIS A 49 15.60 28.59 1.52
C HIS A 49 16.17 27.26 0.98
N VAL A 50 15.49 26.14 1.19
CA VAL A 50 15.91 24.81 0.77
C VAL A 50 15.24 24.44 -0.55
N TRP A 51 15.98 24.52 -1.66
CA TRP A 51 15.46 24.28 -3.02
C TRP A 51 16.16 23.10 -3.72
N LEU A 52 17.49 23.15 -3.82
CA LEU A 52 18.29 22.14 -4.53
C LEU A 52 19.34 21.48 -3.62
N LEU A 53 19.75 22.15 -2.55
CA LEU A 53 20.76 21.63 -1.63
C LEU A 53 20.29 21.83 -0.20
N PRO A 54 20.65 20.93 0.72
CA PRO A 54 20.34 21.11 2.14
C PRO A 54 21.09 22.34 2.69
N LYS A 55 20.46 23.04 3.63
CA LYS A 55 21.07 24.18 4.33
C LYS A 55 21.07 23.95 5.83
N GLY A 56 22.22 24.14 6.46
CA GLY A 56 22.36 23.91 7.89
C GLY A 56 22.15 22.43 8.23
N LEU A 57 23.05 21.54 7.77
CA LEU A 57 22.92 20.09 7.98
C LEU A 57 22.70 19.76 9.44
N THR A 58 21.60 19.07 9.74
CA THR A 58 21.25 18.58 11.07
C THR A 58 20.59 17.20 10.98
N PHE A 59 20.84 16.37 11.98
CA PHE A 59 20.19 15.07 12.14
C PHE A 59 19.30 15.04 13.40
N GLU A 60 19.09 16.18 14.04
CA GLU A 60 18.29 16.29 15.28
C GLU A 60 16.89 15.68 15.11
N GLY A 61 16.27 15.85 13.94
CA GLY A 61 14.97 15.25 13.62
C GLY A 61 14.98 13.72 13.71
N TYR A 62 16.01 13.11 13.17
CA TYR A 62 16.14 11.64 13.24
C TYR A 62 16.46 11.17 14.67
N GLU A 63 17.30 11.88 15.41
CA GLU A 63 17.60 11.56 16.82
C GLU A 63 16.32 11.58 17.65
N ARG A 64 15.48 12.59 17.49
CA ARG A 64 14.17 12.70 18.16
C ARG A 64 13.22 11.58 17.75
N ILE A 65 13.14 11.26 16.45
CA ILE A 65 12.31 10.16 15.94
C ILE A 65 12.73 8.82 16.56
N PHE A 66 14.03 8.55 16.66
CA PHE A 66 14.53 7.30 17.21
C PHE A 66 14.41 7.22 18.73
N GLN A 67 14.29 8.35 19.44
CA GLN A 67 14.08 8.40 20.89
C GLN A 67 12.60 8.31 21.26
N ASP A 68 11.66 8.57 20.34
CA ASP A 68 10.21 8.52 20.62
C ASP A 68 9.70 7.06 20.61
N GLU A 69 9.39 6.53 21.79
CA GLU A 69 8.85 5.17 21.97
C GLU A 69 7.52 4.95 21.23
N ARG A 70 6.71 6.01 21.05
CA ARG A 70 5.42 5.90 20.33
C ARG A 70 5.64 5.51 18.87
N ILE A 71 6.69 6.04 18.23
CA ILE A 71 7.05 5.75 16.86
C ILE A 71 7.44 4.27 16.71
N TRP A 72 8.27 3.75 17.59
CA TRP A 72 8.68 2.34 17.55
C TRP A 72 7.53 1.38 17.83
N ARG A 73 6.66 1.74 18.76
CA ARG A 73 5.44 0.98 19.05
C ARG A 73 4.50 0.97 17.84
N GLY A 74 4.24 2.15 17.27
CA GLY A 74 3.44 2.29 16.07
C GLY A 74 4.02 1.53 14.89
N TYR A 75 5.33 1.55 14.71
CA TYR A 75 6.05 0.81 13.68
C TYR A 75 5.84 -0.70 13.82
N ARG A 76 6.05 -1.22 15.02
CA ARG A 76 5.82 -2.64 15.35
C ARG A 76 4.37 -3.04 15.07
N ASN A 77 3.40 -2.23 15.50
CA ASN A 77 1.98 -2.50 15.29
C ASN A 77 1.64 -2.49 13.80
N SER A 78 2.11 -1.50 13.03
CA SER A 78 1.92 -1.44 11.59
C SER A 78 2.51 -2.66 10.87
N LEU A 79 3.69 -3.14 11.27
CA LEU A 79 4.28 -4.35 10.72
C LEU A 79 3.41 -5.59 11.01
N ILE A 80 2.92 -5.73 12.24
CA ILE A 80 2.04 -6.85 12.65
C ILE A 80 0.73 -6.80 11.84
N TYR A 81 0.07 -5.63 11.76
CA TYR A 81 -1.19 -5.49 11.01
C TYR A 81 -1.00 -5.73 9.53
N THR A 82 0.09 -5.24 8.96
CA THR A 82 0.44 -5.48 7.56
C THR A 82 0.72 -6.95 7.30
N ALA A 83 1.51 -7.62 8.12
CA ALA A 83 1.85 -9.02 7.93
C ALA A 83 0.61 -9.93 8.08
N LEU A 84 -0.16 -9.78 9.17
CA LEU A 84 -1.36 -10.57 9.43
C LEU A 84 -2.45 -10.27 8.41
N GLY A 85 -2.75 -8.99 8.17
CA GLY A 85 -3.80 -8.57 7.25
C GLY A 85 -3.49 -8.99 5.82
N THR A 86 -2.25 -8.82 5.35
CA THR A 86 -1.83 -9.27 4.02
C THR A 86 -1.93 -10.78 3.88
N SER A 87 -1.45 -11.54 4.87
CA SER A 87 -1.50 -13.00 4.83
C SER A 87 -2.94 -13.51 4.72
N ILE A 88 -3.83 -13.01 5.56
CA ILE A 88 -5.25 -13.40 5.55
C ILE A 88 -5.92 -12.96 4.24
N ASN A 89 -5.71 -11.71 3.80
CA ASN A 89 -6.30 -11.19 2.58
C ASN A 89 -5.86 -11.99 1.35
N VAL A 90 -4.56 -12.27 1.21
CA VAL A 90 -4.02 -13.02 0.07
C VAL A 90 -4.55 -14.45 0.05
N VAL A 91 -4.55 -15.15 1.17
CA VAL A 91 -5.09 -16.52 1.26
C VAL A 91 -6.56 -16.55 0.85
N LEU A 92 -7.38 -15.68 1.42
CA LEU A 92 -8.81 -15.62 1.12
C LEU A 92 -9.08 -15.18 -0.32
N THR A 93 -8.37 -14.18 -0.82
CA THR A 93 -8.54 -13.67 -2.18
C THR A 93 -8.13 -14.70 -3.23
N ILE A 94 -6.99 -15.36 -3.05
CA ILE A 94 -6.50 -16.37 -4.01
C ILE A 94 -7.40 -17.60 -4.02
N THR A 95 -7.79 -18.11 -2.86
CA THR A 95 -8.70 -19.27 -2.77
C THR A 95 -10.08 -18.97 -3.33
N ALA A 96 -10.66 -17.79 -2.99
CA ALA A 96 -11.95 -17.37 -3.53
C ALA A 96 -11.88 -17.13 -5.05
N GLY A 97 -10.85 -16.44 -5.54
CA GLY A 97 -10.64 -16.18 -6.96
C GLY A 97 -10.48 -17.46 -7.77
N TYR A 98 -9.70 -18.43 -7.27
CA TYR A 98 -9.56 -19.74 -7.88
C TYR A 98 -10.89 -20.50 -7.91
N ALA A 99 -11.57 -20.64 -6.78
CA ALA A 99 -12.86 -21.35 -6.71
C ALA A 99 -13.88 -20.75 -7.68
N LEU A 100 -13.99 -19.42 -7.73
CA LEU A 100 -14.91 -18.71 -8.61
C LEU A 100 -14.47 -18.68 -10.08
N SER A 101 -13.24 -19.04 -10.40
CA SER A 101 -12.78 -19.22 -11.79
C SER A 101 -13.27 -20.54 -12.39
N ARG A 102 -13.54 -21.54 -11.53
CA ARG A 102 -13.97 -22.87 -11.94
C ARG A 102 -15.50 -22.98 -12.13
N ASN A 103 -15.96 -24.10 -12.67
CA ASN A 103 -17.38 -24.38 -12.88
C ASN A 103 -18.08 -24.80 -11.58
N LEU A 104 -18.11 -23.91 -10.59
CA LEU A 104 -18.73 -24.11 -9.30
C LEU A 104 -20.25 -23.91 -9.40
N VAL A 105 -21.03 -24.78 -8.77
CA VAL A 105 -22.50 -24.62 -8.62
C VAL A 105 -22.79 -23.32 -7.86
N GLY A 106 -23.62 -22.45 -8.41
CA GLY A 106 -23.92 -21.15 -7.79
C GLY A 106 -22.89 -20.04 -8.01
N ARG A 107 -21.83 -20.27 -8.81
CA ARG A 107 -20.78 -19.29 -9.12
C ARG A 107 -21.33 -17.91 -9.44
N ASN A 108 -22.36 -17.81 -10.28
CA ASN A 108 -22.92 -16.54 -10.70
C ASN A 108 -23.62 -15.80 -9.54
N VAL A 109 -24.21 -16.53 -8.61
CA VAL A 109 -24.83 -15.96 -7.41
C VAL A 109 -23.77 -15.39 -6.48
N PHE A 110 -22.70 -16.16 -6.20
CA PHE A 110 -21.58 -15.66 -5.39
C PHE A 110 -20.91 -14.45 -6.03
N MET A 111 -20.68 -14.50 -7.34
CA MET A 111 -20.11 -13.34 -8.06
C MET A 111 -21.02 -12.13 -8.00
N PHE A 112 -22.34 -12.30 -8.16
CA PHE A 112 -23.30 -11.22 -8.01
C PHE A 112 -23.23 -10.61 -6.59
N LEU A 113 -23.23 -11.44 -5.54
CA LEU A 113 -23.13 -10.96 -4.17
C LEU A 113 -21.82 -10.19 -3.90
N ILE A 114 -20.70 -10.67 -4.41
CA ILE A 114 -19.40 -9.99 -4.29
C ILE A 114 -19.45 -8.63 -5.01
N VAL A 115 -19.93 -8.59 -6.24
CA VAL A 115 -20.08 -7.34 -6.99
C VAL A 115 -21.07 -6.39 -6.32
N PHE A 116 -22.17 -6.92 -5.76
CA PHE A 116 -23.15 -6.14 -5.03
C PHE A 116 -22.52 -5.38 -3.86
N THR A 117 -21.60 -6.01 -3.11
CA THR A 117 -20.90 -5.35 -1.99
C THR A 117 -20.00 -4.19 -2.41
N MET A 118 -19.65 -4.06 -3.69
CA MET A 118 -18.90 -2.90 -4.18
C MET A 118 -19.74 -1.62 -4.27
N PHE A 119 -21.04 -1.78 -4.55
CA PHE A 119 -21.96 -0.67 -4.76
C PHE A 119 -22.83 -0.37 -3.55
N PHE A 120 -23.05 -1.36 -2.71
CA PHE A 120 -23.91 -1.26 -1.53
C PHE A 120 -23.12 -1.56 -0.26
N SER A 121 -22.88 -0.54 0.55
CA SER A 121 -22.30 -0.66 1.87
C SER A 121 -23.28 -0.21 2.94
N GLY A 122 -23.22 -0.80 4.12
CA GLY A 122 -24.05 -0.39 5.26
C GLY A 122 -23.69 1.00 5.80
N GLY A 123 -22.55 1.56 5.39
CA GLY A 123 -22.03 2.82 5.90
C GLY A 123 -21.21 2.67 7.18
N LEU A 124 -20.67 3.79 7.65
CA LEU A 124 -19.73 3.83 8.77
C LEU A 124 -20.37 3.39 10.09
N ILE A 125 -21.55 3.92 10.43
CA ILE A 125 -22.20 3.67 11.73
C ILE A 125 -22.59 2.19 11.88
N PRO A 126 -23.29 1.54 10.94
CA PRO A 126 -23.57 0.11 11.02
C PRO A 126 -22.32 -0.75 11.10
N SER A 127 -21.25 -0.42 10.34
CA SER A 127 -19.99 -1.15 10.39
C SER A 127 -19.33 -1.03 11.77
N TYR A 128 -19.36 0.16 12.37
CA TYR A 128 -18.83 0.39 13.72
C TYR A 128 -19.58 -0.45 14.76
N LEU A 129 -20.92 -0.42 14.73
CA LEU A 129 -21.75 -1.18 15.66
C LEU A 129 -21.49 -2.69 15.52
N LEU A 130 -21.41 -3.18 14.29
CA LEU A 130 -21.12 -4.60 14.03
C LEU A 130 -19.76 -5.03 14.60
N ILE A 131 -18.71 -4.25 14.39
CA ILE A 131 -17.36 -4.53 14.93
C ILE A 131 -17.38 -4.53 16.46
N LYS A 132 -18.15 -3.63 17.07
CA LYS A 132 -18.32 -3.54 18.51
C LYS A 132 -19.09 -4.74 19.07
N GLU A 133 -20.18 -5.15 18.41
CA GLU A 133 -20.99 -6.32 18.80
C GLU A 133 -20.21 -7.64 18.66
N LEU A 134 -19.37 -7.74 17.64
CA LEU A 134 -18.49 -8.91 17.45
C LEU A 134 -17.31 -8.96 18.43
N GLY A 135 -17.19 -7.97 19.33
CA GLY A 135 -16.11 -7.93 20.33
C GLY A 135 -14.72 -7.64 19.74
N MET A 136 -14.65 -7.14 18.48
CA MET A 136 -13.39 -6.82 17.82
C MET A 136 -12.92 -5.39 18.10
N TYR A 137 -13.76 -4.54 18.72
CA TYR A 137 -13.41 -3.17 19.06
C TYR A 137 -12.20 -3.11 19.99
N ASN A 138 -11.32 -2.12 19.78
CA ASN A 138 -10.06 -1.92 20.50
C ASN A 138 -9.16 -3.17 20.52
N SER A 139 -9.08 -3.87 19.37
CA SER A 139 -8.24 -5.05 19.20
C SER A 139 -7.59 -5.11 17.81
N ILE A 140 -6.57 -5.94 17.65
CA ILE A 140 -5.88 -6.20 16.38
C ILE A 140 -6.87 -6.62 15.28
N TRP A 141 -7.91 -7.37 15.65
CA TRP A 141 -8.88 -7.92 14.71
C TRP A 141 -9.73 -6.85 14.03
N SER A 142 -9.94 -5.70 14.66
CA SER A 142 -10.62 -4.58 14.04
C SER A 142 -9.85 -3.97 12.87
N GLN A 143 -8.53 -4.19 12.80
CA GLN A 143 -7.67 -3.70 11.73
C GLN A 143 -7.53 -4.71 10.57
N VAL A 144 -7.73 -5.99 10.86
CA VAL A 144 -7.43 -7.08 9.91
C VAL A 144 -8.69 -7.65 9.27
N ILE A 145 -9.72 -7.97 10.07
CA ILE A 145 -10.90 -8.72 9.59
C ILE A 145 -11.81 -7.90 8.65
N PRO A 146 -12.10 -6.61 8.90
CA PRO A 146 -12.99 -5.84 8.02
C PRO A 146 -12.48 -5.69 6.58
N THR A 147 -11.18 -5.79 6.39
CA THR A 147 -10.50 -5.67 5.09
C THR A 147 -9.94 -6.99 4.57
N ALA A 148 -10.30 -8.12 5.21
CA ALA A 148 -9.77 -9.43 4.88
C ALA A 148 -10.09 -9.89 3.45
N VAL A 149 -11.16 -9.40 2.84
CA VAL A 149 -11.52 -9.70 1.44
C VAL A 149 -11.97 -8.42 0.73
N GLY A 150 -11.30 -8.09 -0.35
CA GLY A 150 -11.70 -7.01 -1.25
C GLY A 150 -12.39 -7.56 -2.49
N ALA A 151 -13.61 -7.13 -2.80
CA ALA A 151 -14.37 -7.62 -3.95
C ALA A 151 -13.60 -7.40 -5.27
N TRP A 152 -12.97 -6.24 -5.45
CA TRP A 152 -12.13 -5.93 -6.61
C TRP A 152 -10.96 -6.91 -6.75
N ASN A 153 -10.27 -7.23 -5.66
CA ASN A 153 -9.15 -8.17 -5.66
C ASN A 153 -9.59 -9.58 -6.06
N VAL A 154 -10.76 -10.02 -5.59
CA VAL A 154 -11.34 -11.32 -5.97
C VAL A 154 -11.67 -11.36 -7.47
N ILE A 155 -12.25 -10.30 -8.02
CA ILE A 155 -12.60 -10.22 -9.45
C ILE A 155 -11.34 -10.29 -10.32
N ILE A 156 -10.31 -9.50 -10.00
CA ILE A 156 -9.04 -9.52 -10.75
C ILE A 156 -8.39 -10.91 -10.66
N THR A 157 -8.33 -11.48 -9.47
CA THR A 157 -7.73 -12.80 -9.23
C THR A 157 -8.47 -13.90 -10.00
N ARG A 158 -9.82 -13.88 -9.95
CA ARG A 158 -10.65 -14.79 -10.73
C ARG A 158 -10.38 -14.66 -12.23
N THR A 159 -10.35 -13.45 -12.74
CA THR A 159 -10.09 -13.19 -14.17
C THR A 159 -8.72 -13.71 -14.57
N PHE A 160 -7.71 -13.49 -13.73
CA PHE A 160 -6.37 -14.02 -13.96
C PHE A 160 -6.38 -15.56 -14.08
N PHE A 161 -7.01 -16.26 -13.16
CA PHE A 161 -7.11 -17.72 -13.21
C PHE A 161 -7.81 -18.19 -14.47
N GLN A 162 -8.89 -17.53 -14.88
CA GLN A 162 -9.64 -17.91 -16.09
C GLN A 162 -8.86 -17.68 -17.40
N THR A 163 -7.99 -16.65 -17.44
CA THR A 163 -7.25 -16.32 -18.67
C THR A 163 -5.88 -16.99 -18.74
N THR A 164 -5.31 -17.35 -17.60
CA THR A 164 -3.92 -17.82 -17.53
C THR A 164 -3.82 -19.33 -17.38
N ILE A 165 -4.83 -19.98 -16.77
CA ILE A 165 -4.85 -21.44 -16.58
C ILE A 165 -5.89 -22.03 -17.54
N PRO A 166 -5.45 -22.66 -18.67
CA PRO A 166 -6.35 -23.27 -19.62
C PRO A 166 -7.13 -24.45 -19.01
N ASP A 167 -8.37 -24.64 -19.47
CA ASP A 167 -9.20 -25.77 -19.00
C ASP A 167 -8.61 -27.11 -19.41
N GLU A 168 -7.90 -27.17 -20.54
CA GLU A 168 -7.20 -28.37 -21.03
C GLU A 168 -6.12 -28.87 -20.05
N LEU A 169 -5.47 -27.96 -19.31
CA LEU A 169 -4.50 -28.33 -18.28
C LEU A 169 -5.18 -28.99 -17.08
N TYR A 170 -6.36 -28.55 -16.75
CA TYR A 170 -7.16 -29.14 -15.69
C TYR A 170 -7.69 -30.51 -16.11
N GLU A 171 -8.28 -30.65 -17.32
CA GLU A 171 -8.78 -31.92 -17.86
C GLU A 171 -7.68 -32.98 -17.93
N ALA A 172 -6.48 -32.60 -18.40
CA ALA A 172 -5.33 -33.50 -18.41
C ALA A 172 -4.97 -34.00 -17.01
N SER A 173 -5.01 -33.10 -16.01
CA SER A 173 -4.72 -33.46 -14.63
C SER A 173 -5.77 -34.40 -14.01
N GLU A 174 -7.05 -34.28 -14.41
CA GLU A 174 -8.11 -35.21 -13.99
C GLU A 174 -7.88 -36.62 -14.55
N ILE A 175 -7.44 -36.71 -15.82
CA ILE A 175 -7.11 -38.00 -16.44
C ILE A 175 -5.94 -38.69 -15.68
N ASP A 176 -4.98 -37.89 -15.21
CA ASP A 176 -3.85 -38.37 -14.37
C ASP A 176 -4.27 -38.68 -12.92
N GLY A 177 -5.56 -38.57 -12.57
CA GLY A 177 -6.09 -38.86 -11.22
C GLY A 177 -5.76 -37.77 -10.19
N CYS A 178 -5.45 -36.55 -10.62
CA CYS A 178 -5.16 -35.44 -9.73
C CYS A 178 -6.45 -34.88 -9.11
N SER A 179 -6.51 -34.73 -7.79
CA SER A 179 -7.64 -34.07 -7.14
C SER A 179 -7.56 -32.54 -7.28
N ASP A 180 -8.70 -31.85 -7.20
CA ASP A 180 -8.80 -30.37 -7.26
C ASP A 180 -7.84 -29.67 -6.30
N VAL A 181 -7.70 -30.18 -5.07
CA VAL A 181 -6.82 -29.62 -4.04
C VAL A 181 -5.36 -29.76 -4.46
N VAL A 182 -4.98 -30.94 -5.00
CA VAL A 182 -3.59 -31.18 -5.47
C VAL A 182 -3.30 -30.32 -6.71
N PHE A 183 -4.25 -30.21 -7.63
CA PHE A 183 -4.14 -29.31 -8.79
C PHE A 183 -3.93 -27.86 -8.34
N PHE A 184 -4.73 -27.38 -7.40
CA PHE A 184 -4.58 -26.01 -6.87
C PHE A 184 -3.18 -25.76 -6.31
N TRP A 185 -2.70 -26.62 -5.40
CA TRP A 185 -1.42 -26.40 -4.73
C TRP A 185 -0.20 -26.64 -5.62
N LYS A 186 -0.24 -27.66 -6.49
CA LYS A 186 0.94 -28.08 -7.26
C LYS A 186 1.02 -27.44 -8.65
N ILE A 187 -0.10 -27.05 -9.24
CA ILE A 187 -0.15 -26.54 -10.61
C ILE A 187 -0.65 -25.09 -10.64
N ALA A 188 -1.88 -24.83 -10.17
CA ALA A 188 -2.50 -23.55 -10.28
C ALA A 188 -1.75 -22.44 -9.51
N LEU A 189 -1.41 -22.70 -8.24
CA LEU A 189 -0.73 -21.73 -7.37
C LEU A 189 0.67 -21.33 -7.88
N PRO A 190 1.57 -22.26 -8.26
CA PRO A 190 2.87 -21.90 -8.83
C PRO A 190 2.79 -21.12 -10.13
N LEU A 191 1.84 -21.43 -11.02
CA LEU A 191 1.61 -20.68 -12.25
C LEU A 191 1.03 -19.28 -12.00
N SER A 192 0.44 -19.06 -10.83
CA SER A 192 -0.23 -17.81 -10.44
C SER A 192 0.64 -16.89 -9.59
N MET A 193 1.94 -17.13 -9.48
CA MET A 193 2.87 -16.25 -8.73
C MET A 193 2.79 -14.77 -9.12
N PRO A 194 2.58 -14.38 -10.40
CA PRO A 194 2.42 -12.97 -10.75
C PRO A 194 1.23 -12.31 -10.05
N ILE A 195 0.04 -12.93 -10.07
CA ILE A 195 -1.15 -12.35 -9.41
C ILE A 195 -1.02 -12.38 -7.90
N ILE A 196 -0.40 -13.41 -7.32
CA ILE A 196 -0.14 -13.48 -5.88
C ILE A 196 0.73 -12.29 -5.44
N ALA A 197 1.81 -12.00 -6.19
CA ALA A 197 2.68 -10.87 -5.90
C ALA A 197 1.93 -9.52 -5.98
N VAL A 198 1.03 -9.36 -6.95
CA VAL A 198 0.17 -8.17 -7.06
C VAL A 198 -0.75 -8.05 -5.84
N MET A 199 -1.41 -9.14 -5.43
CA MET A 199 -2.30 -9.14 -4.28
C MET A 199 -1.55 -8.88 -2.97
N VAL A 200 -0.35 -9.45 -2.81
CA VAL A 200 0.54 -9.15 -1.68
C VAL A 200 0.87 -7.67 -1.62
N LEU A 201 1.25 -7.06 -2.76
CA LEU A 201 1.56 -5.64 -2.80
C LEU A 201 0.35 -4.77 -2.43
N PHE A 202 -0.80 -5.00 -3.06
CA PHE A 202 -1.99 -4.19 -2.82
C PHE A 202 -2.45 -4.29 -1.36
N SER A 203 -2.46 -5.50 -0.80
CA SER A 203 -2.81 -5.71 0.60
C SER A 203 -1.79 -5.11 1.56
N ALA A 204 -0.49 -5.31 1.32
CA ALA A 204 0.55 -4.80 2.20
C ALA A 204 0.56 -3.26 2.22
N VAL A 205 0.47 -2.62 1.06
CA VAL A 205 0.40 -1.14 0.97
C VAL A 205 -0.90 -0.63 1.60
N GLY A 206 -2.03 -1.32 1.39
CA GLY A 206 -3.32 -0.95 1.99
C GLY A 206 -3.29 -1.00 3.51
N HIS A 207 -2.78 -2.08 4.11
CA HIS A 207 -2.67 -2.22 5.56
C HIS A 207 -1.63 -1.27 6.15
N TRP A 208 -0.49 -1.09 5.49
CA TRP A 208 0.54 -0.16 5.94
C TRP A 208 0.04 1.29 6.03
N ASN A 209 -0.75 1.73 5.05
CA ASN A 209 -1.29 3.09 4.99
C ASN A 209 -2.64 3.25 5.73
N SER A 210 -3.14 2.21 6.38
CA SER A 210 -4.43 2.25 7.07
C SER A 210 -4.33 3.09 8.34
N TYR A 211 -4.99 4.25 8.36
CA TYR A 211 -5.12 5.11 9.55
C TYR A 211 -6.58 5.27 9.99
N PHE A 212 -7.50 5.36 9.04
CA PHE A 212 -8.89 5.71 9.33
C PHE A 212 -9.60 4.64 10.18
N GLN A 213 -9.35 3.37 9.89
CA GLN A 213 -9.88 2.27 10.71
C GLN A 213 -9.28 2.29 12.13
N ALA A 214 -7.98 2.56 12.24
CA ALA A 214 -7.31 2.67 13.52
C ALA A 214 -7.88 3.84 14.33
N LEU A 215 -8.13 4.97 13.71
CA LEU A 215 -8.72 6.15 14.33
C LEU A 215 -10.10 5.87 14.93
N ILE A 216 -10.91 5.02 14.27
CA ILE A 216 -12.30 4.73 14.69
C ILE A 216 -12.35 3.59 15.69
N TYR A 217 -11.55 2.54 15.51
CA TYR A 217 -11.69 1.29 16.25
C TYR A 217 -10.68 1.11 17.37
N LEU A 218 -9.56 1.84 17.40
CA LEU A 218 -8.54 1.72 18.45
C LEU A 218 -8.56 2.93 19.38
N GLN A 219 -8.79 2.67 20.66
CA GLN A 219 -8.68 3.68 21.71
C GLN A 219 -7.36 3.57 22.48
N ASP A 220 -6.83 2.36 22.61
CA ASP A 220 -5.60 2.10 23.33
C ASP A 220 -4.40 2.55 22.49
N GLU A 221 -3.64 3.51 23.00
CA GLU A 221 -2.41 4.00 22.38
C GLU A 221 -1.38 2.88 22.16
N ALA A 222 -1.42 1.82 22.98
CA ALA A 222 -0.53 0.68 22.83
C ALA A 222 -0.79 -0.12 21.53
N LEU A 223 -1.98 -0.01 20.95
CA LEU A 223 -2.38 -0.67 19.71
C LEU A 223 -2.31 0.22 18.47
N GLN A 224 -2.04 1.51 18.64
CA GLN A 224 -2.04 2.45 17.52
C GLN A 224 -0.95 2.10 16.49
N PRO A 225 -1.28 2.09 15.18
CA PRO A 225 -0.29 1.97 14.11
C PRO A 225 0.47 3.27 13.90
N LEU A 226 1.60 3.18 13.21
CA LEU A 226 2.47 4.30 12.89
C LEU A 226 1.72 5.47 12.24
N GLN A 227 0.76 5.21 11.37
CA GLN A 227 0.00 6.25 10.66
C GLN A 227 -0.82 7.16 11.59
N ILE A 228 -1.29 6.65 12.73
CA ILE A 228 -1.95 7.47 13.75
C ILE A 228 -0.93 8.37 14.45
N VAL A 229 0.20 7.82 14.86
CA VAL A 229 1.29 8.59 15.51
C VAL A 229 1.79 9.69 14.58
N LEU A 230 1.97 9.40 13.29
CA LEU A 230 2.35 10.39 12.28
C LEU A 230 1.32 11.52 12.17
N ARG A 231 0.05 11.16 12.09
CA ARG A 231 -1.04 12.12 11.99
C ARG A 231 -1.07 13.03 13.22
N GLU A 232 -0.91 12.48 14.41
CA GLU A 232 -0.88 13.28 15.64
C GLU A 232 0.28 14.29 15.63
N ILE A 233 1.48 13.85 15.27
CA ILE A 233 2.66 14.73 15.16
C ILE A 233 2.41 15.83 14.12
N LEU A 234 1.84 15.52 12.95
CA LEU A 234 1.61 16.50 11.89
C LEU A 234 0.47 17.47 12.22
N ILE A 235 -0.63 17.01 12.85
CA ILE A 235 -1.78 17.86 13.19
C ILE A 235 -1.47 18.78 14.36
N VAL A 236 -0.72 18.33 15.35
CA VAL A 236 -0.27 19.20 16.45
C VAL A 236 0.46 20.41 15.88
N ASN A 237 1.26 20.25 14.81
CA ASN A 237 1.89 21.37 14.11
C ASN A 237 0.90 22.36 13.52
N GLU A 238 -0.03 21.87 12.69
CA GLU A 238 -0.98 22.76 12.00
C GLU A 238 -1.88 23.52 12.97
N THR A 239 -2.26 22.87 14.09
CA THR A 239 -3.14 23.48 15.08
C THR A 239 -2.39 24.53 15.91
N GLN A 240 -1.13 24.31 16.23
CA GLN A 240 -0.30 25.24 16.99
C GLN A 240 0.20 26.39 16.14
N GLU A 241 0.57 26.20 14.87
CA GLU A 241 0.87 27.28 13.93
C GLU A 241 -0.32 28.26 13.79
N ASN A 242 -1.55 27.75 13.82
CA ASN A 242 -2.76 28.56 13.74
C ASN A 242 -3.13 29.25 15.07
N MET A 243 -2.62 28.77 16.20
CA MET A 243 -2.89 29.32 17.56
C MET A 243 -1.77 30.24 18.08
N LEU A 244 -0.77 30.61 17.27
CA LEU A 244 0.41 31.42 17.64
C LEU A 244 0.09 32.84 18.17
N THR A 245 -0.79 32.89 19.17
CA THR A 245 -0.96 34.10 20.01
C THR A 245 -0.60 33.86 21.48
N VAL A 246 -0.09 32.69 21.89
CA VAL A 246 0.10 32.37 23.30
C VAL A 246 1.47 31.72 23.57
N GLY A 247 2.36 32.41 24.26
CA GLY A 247 3.37 31.89 25.19
C GLY A 247 4.72 31.41 24.61
N GLN A 248 5.81 31.77 25.29
CA GLN A 248 7.21 31.41 24.95
C GLN A 248 7.56 29.92 25.12
N ASP A 249 6.81 29.17 25.91
CA ASP A 249 7.10 27.72 26.14
C ASP A 249 6.68 26.83 24.95
N ASP A 250 5.74 27.30 24.12
CA ASP A 250 5.26 26.56 22.95
C ASP A 250 6.25 26.59 21.76
N SER A 251 7.15 27.56 21.71
CA SER A 251 8.08 27.75 20.60
C SER A 251 9.11 26.61 20.44
N GLU A 252 9.54 26.01 21.55
CA GLU A 252 10.51 24.89 21.53
C GLU A 252 9.82 23.58 21.08
N MET A 253 8.57 23.37 21.48
CA MET A 253 7.79 22.20 21.08
C MET A 253 7.47 22.25 19.58
N LEU A 254 7.09 23.42 19.04
CA LEU A 254 6.89 23.64 17.61
C LEU A 254 8.16 23.37 16.82
N ARG A 255 9.29 23.85 17.29
CA ARG A 255 10.57 23.60 16.65
C ARG A 255 10.90 22.11 16.58
N ILE A 256 10.65 21.35 17.67
CA ILE A 256 10.90 19.89 17.72
C ILE A 256 10.05 19.19 16.65
N VAL A 257 8.80 19.54 16.54
CA VAL A 257 7.89 18.91 15.56
C VAL A 257 8.26 19.27 14.13
N ASP A 258 8.65 20.52 13.86
CA ASP A 258 9.18 20.94 12.54
C ASP A 258 10.43 20.17 12.14
N VAL A 259 11.33 19.93 13.09
CA VAL A 259 12.54 19.11 12.89
C VAL A 259 12.17 17.68 12.52
N MET A 260 11.14 17.10 13.14
CA MET A 260 10.73 15.71 12.90
C MET A 260 9.91 15.53 11.63
N LYS A 261 9.18 16.53 11.17
CA LYS A 261 8.16 16.48 10.10
C LYS A 261 8.62 15.74 8.84
N TYR A 262 9.75 16.14 8.28
CA TYR A 262 10.25 15.54 7.04
C TYR A 262 10.95 14.19 7.29
N GLY A 263 11.67 14.06 8.38
CA GLY A 263 12.34 12.82 8.76
C GLY A 263 11.36 11.66 8.99
N ILE A 264 10.22 11.96 9.62
CA ILE A 264 9.20 10.95 9.92
C ILE A 264 8.51 10.44 8.64
N ILE A 265 8.32 11.32 7.63
CA ILE A 265 7.77 10.91 6.32
C ILE A 265 8.72 9.90 5.65
N ILE A 266 10.02 10.12 5.72
CA ILE A 266 11.02 9.18 5.18
C ILE A 266 10.99 7.86 5.92
N VAL A 267 11.06 7.89 7.26
CA VAL A 267 11.05 6.68 8.10
C VAL A 267 9.78 5.86 7.85
N ALA A 268 8.61 6.52 7.73
CA ALA A 268 7.35 5.84 7.45
C ALA A 268 7.25 5.25 6.03
N SER A 269 7.93 5.85 5.05
CA SER A 269 7.91 5.38 3.67
C SER A 269 8.86 4.21 3.41
N LEU A 270 9.89 4.04 4.24
CA LEU A 270 10.94 3.04 4.05
C LEU A 270 10.43 1.61 3.82
N PRO A 271 9.49 1.05 4.60
CA PRO A 271 9.07 -0.34 4.40
C PRO A 271 8.39 -0.56 3.05
N VAL A 272 7.57 0.39 2.60
CA VAL A 272 6.92 0.30 1.28
C VAL A 272 7.95 0.38 0.16
N LEU A 273 8.92 1.28 0.28
CA LEU A 273 10.01 1.42 -0.68
C LEU A 273 10.90 0.16 -0.72
N MET A 274 11.13 -0.50 0.42
CA MET A 274 11.91 -1.73 0.48
C MET A 274 11.18 -2.92 -0.17
N ILE A 275 9.86 -3.00 -0.08
CA ILE A 275 9.08 -4.09 -0.66
C ILE A 275 9.04 -3.99 -2.19
N TYR A 276 9.02 -2.77 -2.75
CA TYR A 276 8.83 -2.52 -4.18
C TYR A 276 9.81 -3.28 -5.10
N PRO A 277 11.14 -3.27 -4.90
CA PRO A 277 12.08 -3.96 -5.78
C PRO A 277 11.86 -5.47 -5.86
N PHE A 278 11.40 -6.09 -4.76
CA PHE A 278 11.11 -7.53 -4.73
C PHE A 278 9.90 -7.90 -5.57
N LEU A 279 8.93 -7.00 -5.69
CA LEU A 279 7.69 -7.23 -6.41
C LEU A 279 7.76 -6.75 -7.87
N GLN A 280 8.60 -5.78 -8.18
CA GLN A 280 8.76 -5.21 -9.52
C GLN A 280 9.01 -6.27 -10.60
N ARG A 281 9.82 -7.30 -10.30
CA ARG A 281 10.13 -8.40 -11.22
C ARG A 281 8.89 -9.19 -11.68
N TYR A 282 7.84 -9.24 -10.86
CA TYR A 282 6.59 -9.94 -11.20
C TYR A 282 5.68 -9.07 -12.06
N PHE A 283 5.69 -7.73 -11.85
CA PHE A 283 4.92 -6.79 -12.68
C PHE A 283 5.42 -6.77 -14.12
N VAL A 284 6.72 -6.71 -14.33
CA VAL A 284 7.31 -6.69 -15.68
C VAL A 284 6.93 -7.95 -16.47
N LYS A 285 6.89 -9.12 -15.81
CA LYS A 285 6.47 -10.38 -16.45
C LYS A 285 4.97 -10.46 -16.69
N GLY A 286 4.14 -9.97 -15.77
CA GLY A 286 2.68 -10.03 -15.87
C GLY A 286 2.09 -9.13 -16.95
N VAL A 287 2.63 -7.94 -17.15
CA VAL A 287 2.19 -7.01 -18.19
C VAL A 287 2.51 -7.53 -19.60
N MET A 288 3.63 -8.24 -19.77
CA MET A 288 4.03 -8.81 -21.06
C MET A 288 3.13 -9.97 -21.53
N ILE A 289 2.55 -10.75 -20.61
CA ILE A 289 1.69 -11.89 -20.96
C ILE A 289 0.34 -11.42 -21.54
N GLY A 290 -0.17 -10.25 -21.10
CA GLY A 290 -1.40 -9.66 -21.64
C GLY A 290 -1.26 -8.98 -22.99
N SER A 291 -0.04 -8.59 -23.39
CA SER A 291 0.22 -7.85 -24.64
C SER A 291 0.51 -8.74 -25.87
N ILE A 292 0.68 -10.04 -25.70
CA ILE A 292 1.05 -10.98 -26.79
C ILE A 292 -0.19 -11.64 -27.42
N LYS A 293 -1.40 -11.35 -26.97
CA LYS A 293 -2.67 -11.77 -27.59
C LYS A 293 -3.27 -10.64 -28.42
N GLY A 294 -2.53 -10.16 -29.41
CA GLY A 294 -2.97 -9.28 -30.47
C GLY A 294 -2.47 -9.79 -31.78
#